data_0054762e865ff37ce9cdf7f34fdd4980
#
_entry.id   0054762e865ff37ce9cdf7f34fdd4980
#
_cell.length_a   1.000
_cell.length_b   1.000
_cell.length_c   1.000
_cell.angle_alpha   90.00
_cell.angle_beta   90.00
_cell.angle_gamma   90.00
#
_symmetry.space_group_name_H-M   'P 1'
#
loop_
_entity.id
_entity.type
_entity.pdbx_description
1 polymer ?
#
loop_
_entity_poly.entity_id
_entity_poly.type
_entity_poly.pdbx_seq_one_letter_code
_entity_poly.pdbx_strand_id
1 'polypeptide(L)'
;KKKNLKTLLVPCMIDLALDQRDKEMHTDFLKFWNDKEVFAYIKSQDNRWLYENDKDLKSKSHYSKQYCEYPWLSLTVMADGNVVPCTQISNHEIVLGNVKENTLEEIWNGKKYQELRKMHITGKFPKGHKCNEKCDMKKLYQYLN
;
A
#
# COMPACT_ATOMS: atom_id res chain seq x y z
N LYS A 1 -12.79 -35.30 -10.11
CA LYS A 1 -11.43 -35.49 -9.52
C LYS A 1 -11.01 -34.14 -8.97
N LYS A 2 -11.01 -33.94 -7.64
CA LYS A 2 -10.41 -32.76 -7.01
C LYS A 2 -8.93 -32.74 -7.37
N LYS A 3 -8.51 -31.80 -8.19
CA LYS A 3 -7.08 -31.54 -8.39
C LYS A 3 -6.51 -31.03 -7.07
N ASN A 4 -5.49 -31.69 -6.58
CA ASN A 4 -4.76 -31.28 -5.38
C ASN A 4 -3.94 -30.02 -5.73
N LEU A 5 -4.61 -28.88 -5.81
CA LEU A 5 -3.98 -27.60 -6.11
C LEU A 5 -3.35 -27.06 -4.82
N LYS A 6 -2.05 -26.78 -4.88
CA LYS A 6 -1.33 -26.08 -3.80
C LYS A 6 -1.65 -24.58 -3.76
N THR A 7 -2.44 -24.08 -4.71
CA THR A 7 -2.79 -22.67 -4.83
C THR A 7 -4.06 -22.38 -4.04
N LEU A 8 -3.98 -21.42 -3.14
CA LEU A 8 -5.14 -20.88 -2.44
C LEU A 8 -5.84 -19.83 -3.32
N LEU A 9 -7.12 -20.03 -3.58
CA LEU A 9 -7.95 -19.05 -4.26
C LEU A 9 -8.63 -18.16 -3.23
N VAL A 10 -8.40 -16.85 -3.33
CA VAL A 10 -9.01 -15.84 -2.44
C VAL A 10 -9.62 -14.73 -3.29
N PRO A 11 -10.89 -14.86 -3.72
CA PRO A 11 -11.59 -13.83 -4.47
C PRO A 11 -11.77 -12.56 -3.66
N CYS A 12 -11.60 -11.40 -4.30
CA CYS A 12 -11.80 -10.09 -3.69
C CYS A 12 -12.63 -9.22 -4.64
N MET A 13 -13.61 -8.52 -4.10
CA MET A 13 -14.34 -7.46 -4.78
C MET A 13 -14.05 -6.13 -4.10
N ILE A 14 -14.01 -5.04 -4.86
CA ILE A 14 -13.80 -3.70 -4.31
C ILE A 14 -15.17 -3.04 -4.10
N ASP A 15 -15.38 -2.51 -2.90
CA ASP A 15 -16.53 -1.64 -2.57
C ASP A 15 -16.28 -0.25 -3.17
N LEU A 16 -17.04 0.13 -4.17
CA LEU A 16 -16.97 1.45 -4.78
C LEU A 16 -17.89 2.46 -4.08
N ALA A 17 -18.75 1.99 -3.17
CA ALA A 17 -19.69 2.81 -2.40
C ALA A 17 -20.60 3.71 -3.27
N LEU A 18 -20.98 3.21 -4.45
CA LEU A 18 -21.72 4.00 -5.44
C LEU A 18 -23.19 4.13 -5.07
N ASP A 19 -23.87 3.00 -4.81
CA ASP A 19 -25.31 2.96 -4.56
C ASP A 19 -25.77 1.67 -3.86
N GLN A 20 -27.09 1.47 -3.77
CA GLN A 20 -27.69 0.27 -3.19
C GLN A 20 -27.39 -1.00 -4.02
N ARG A 21 -27.31 -0.88 -5.34
CA ARG A 21 -26.99 -2.01 -6.25
C ARG A 21 -25.58 -2.55 -5.99
N ASP A 22 -24.64 -1.68 -5.66
CA ASP A 22 -23.29 -2.06 -5.28
C ASP A 22 -23.30 -2.99 -4.05
N LYS A 23 -24.12 -2.65 -3.03
CA LYS A 23 -24.28 -3.50 -1.83
C LYS A 23 -24.95 -4.85 -2.11
N GLU A 24 -25.90 -4.89 -3.02
CA GLU A 24 -26.54 -6.13 -3.46
C GLU A 24 -25.50 -7.04 -4.17
N MET A 25 -24.70 -6.47 -5.06
CA MET A 25 -23.61 -7.17 -5.73
C MET A 25 -22.57 -7.73 -4.74
N HIS A 26 -22.26 -7.02 -3.65
CA HIS A 26 -21.38 -7.51 -2.59
C HIS A 26 -21.98 -8.74 -1.90
N THR A 27 -23.27 -8.69 -1.60
CA THR A 27 -23.98 -9.78 -0.94
C THR A 27 -23.98 -11.03 -1.83
N ASP A 28 -24.32 -10.87 -3.11
CA ASP A 28 -24.34 -11.97 -4.08
C ASP A 28 -22.96 -12.56 -4.30
N PHE A 29 -21.91 -11.71 -4.39
CA PHE A 29 -20.54 -12.15 -4.52
C PHE A 29 -20.09 -13.01 -3.32
N LEU A 30 -20.31 -12.53 -2.10
CA LEU A 30 -19.94 -13.27 -0.90
C LEU A 30 -20.72 -14.59 -0.79
N LYS A 31 -22.01 -14.57 -1.09
CA LYS A 31 -22.85 -15.77 -1.07
C LYS A 31 -22.36 -16.78 -2.11
N PHE A 32 -22.12 -16.37 -3.35
CA PHE A 32 -21.61 -17.24 -4.42
C PHE A 32 -20.33 -18.01 -4.03
N TRP A 33 -19.38 -17.33 -3.37
CA TRP A 33 -18.13 -17.95 -2.96
C TRP A 33 -18.28 -18.78 -1.68
N ASN A 34 -19.11 -18.34 -0.74
CA ASN A 34 -19.41 -19.08 0.48
C ASN A 34 -20.08 -20.42 0.16
N ASP A 35 -21.03 -20.44 -0.79
CA ASP A 35 -21.69 -21.67 -1.24
C ASP A 35 -20.71 -22.68 -1.88
N LYS A 36 -19.52 -22.23 -2.24
CA LYS A 36 -18.41 -23.04 -2.78
C LYS A 36 -17.32 -23.34 -1.73
N GLU A 37 -17.56 -23.00 -0.45
CA GLU A 37 -16.59 -23.15 0.63
C GLU A 37 -15.25 -22.44 0.33
N VAL A 38 -15.29 -21.33 -0.40
CA VAL A 38 -14.13 -20.50 -0.74
C VAL A 38 -14.19 -19.20 0.03
N PHE A 39 -13.14 -18.90 0.80
CA PHE A 39 -13.03 -17.61 1.48
C PHE A 39 -12.95 -16.48 0.46
N ALA A 40 -13.85 -15.51 0.56
CA ALA A 40 -13.88 -14.31 -0.24
C ALA A 40 -14.11 -13.08 0.65
N TYR A 41 -13.71 -11.90 0.21
CA TYR A 41 -13.92 -10.68 0.99
C TYR A 41 -14.19 -9.46 0.10
N ILE A 42 -14.82 -8.46 0.71
CA ILE A 42 -15.01 -7.13 0.11
C ILE A 42 -13.93 -6.21 0.68
N LYS A 43 -13.19 -5.55 -0.18
CA LYS A 43 -12.17 -4.56 0.17
C LYS A 43 -12.73 -3.16 -0.04
N SER A 44 -12.53 -2.27 0.91
CA SER A 44 -12.83 -0.85 0.72
C SER A 44 -12.04 -0.26 -0.44
N GLN A 45 -12.62 0.71 -1.12
CA GLN A 45 -11.94 1.47 -2.17
C GLN A 45 -10.63 2.06 -1.63
N ASP A 46 -9.59 1.97 -2.45
CA ASP A 46 -8.32 2.62 -2.15
C ASP A 46 -8.41 4.10 -2.48
N ASN A 47 -8.47 4.92 -1.44
CA ASN A 47 -8.66 6.36 -1.56
C ASN A 47 -7.34 7.15 -1.61
N ARG A 48 -6.22 6.51 -1.93
CA ARG A 48 -4.88 7.13 -1.98
C ARG A 48 -4.84 8.49 -2.70
N TRP A 49 -5.68 8.64 -3.69
CA TRP A 49 -5.74 9.81 -4.56
C TRP A 49 -6.71 10.90 -4.09
N LEU A 50 -7.68 10.53 -3.24
CA LEU A 50 -8.72 11.45 -2.78
C LEU A 50 -8.26 12.31 -1.60
N TYR A 51 -7.19 11.92 -0.92
CA TYR A 51 -6.70 12.61 0.29
C TYR A 51 -5.82 13.83 0.02
N GLU A 52 -5.55 14.19 -1.22
CA GLU A 52 -4.74 15.39 -1.52
C GLU A 52 -5.34 16.67 -0.95
N ASN A 53 -6.64 16.72 -0.77
CA ASN A 53 -7.40 17.90 -0.28
C ASN A 53 -7.95 17.74 1.12
N ASP A 54 -7.79 16.62 1.80
CA ASP A 54 -8.37 16.38 3.12
C ASP A 54 -7.50 16.99 4.23
N LYS A 55 -7.97 18.12 4.77
CA LYS A 55 -7.31 18.86 5.85
C LYS A 55 -7.22 18.06 7.16
N ASP A 56 -8.14 17.12 7.38
CA ASP A 56 -8.23 16.34 8.61
C ASP A 56 -7.13 15.26 8.70
N LEU A 57 -6.56 14.84 7.58
CA LEU A 57 -5.40 13.95 7.54
C LEU A 57 -4.12 14.59 8.08
N LYS A 58 -4.02 15.91 8.06
CA LYS A 58 -2.84 16.66 8.51
C LYS A 58 -2.69 16.73 10.02
N SER A 59 -3.77 16.51 10.78
CA SER A 59 -3.81 16.98 12.17
C SER A 59 -3.39 15.96 13.23
N LYS A 60 -3.36 14.66 12.95
CA LYS A 60 -3.18 13.66 14.03
C LYS A 60 -2.38 12.42 13.61
N SER A 61 -1.26 12.57 12.91
CA SER A 61 -0.48 11.37 12.63
C SER A 61 0.40 11.01 13.83
N HIS A 62 0.04 9.94 14.53
CA HIS A 62 0.94 9.23 15.45
C HIS A 62 2.25 8.79 14.77
N TYR A 63 2.26 8.79 13.45
CA TYR A 63 3.38 8.36 12.62
C TYR A 63 4.58 9.29 12.65
N SER A 64 4.43 10.52 13.14
CA SER A 64 5.57 11.43 13.31
C SER A 64 6.60 10.93 14.33
N LYS A 65 6.26 9.90 15.10
CA LYS A 65 7.12 9.31 16.13
C LYS A 65 7.53 7.86 15.88
N GLN A 66 6.94 7.20 14.86
CA GLN A 66 7.23 5.80 14.54
C GLN A 66 7.74 5.69 13.09
N TYR A 67 8.79 4.93 12.88
CA TYR A 67 9.30 4.67 11.54
C TYR A 67 8.44 3.63 10.83
N CYS A 68 8.33 3.78 9.51
CA CYS A 68 7.68 2.81 8.65
C CYS A 68 8.62 1.63 8.38
N GLU A 69 8.14 0.40 8.49
CA GLU A 69 8.95 -0.81 8.28
C GLU A 69 9.30 -1.09 6.80
N TYR A 70 8.49 -0.59 5.87
CA TYR A 70 8.64 -0.89 4.43
C TYR A 70 10.06 -0.69 3.89
N PRO A 71 10.79 0.39 4.21
CA PRO A 71 12.15 0.58 3.72
C PRO A 71 13.17 -0.49 4.15
N TRP A 72 12.80 -1.36 5.11
CA TRP A 72 13.65 -2.45 5.61
C TRP A 72 13.13 -3.84 5.26
N LEU A 73 11.85 -3.97 4.92
CA LEU A 73 11.22 -5.27 4.70
C LEU A 73 10.92 -5.54 3.22
N SER A 74 10.74 -4.51 2.40
CA SER A 74 10.31 -4.69 1.01
C SER A 74 10.75 -3.56 0.10
N LEU A 75 10.68 -3.84 -1.18
CA LEU A 75 10.73 -2.87 -2.27
C LEU A 75 9.68 -3.24 -3.32
N THR A 76 9.28 -2.29 -4.11
CA THR A 76 8.34 -2.50 -5.21
C THR A 76 9.01 -2.13 -6.51
N VAL A 77 8.98 -3.04 -7.49
CA VAL A 77 9.42 -2.77 -8.86
C VAL A 77 8.20 -2.44 -9.71
N MET A 78 8.23 -1.30 -10.34
CA MET A 78 7.18 -0.84 -11.25
C MET A 78 7.35 -1.48 -12.64
N ALA A 79 6.31 -1.44 -13.46
CA ALA A 79 6.33 -2.05 -14.80
C ALA A 79 7.41 -1.46 -15.73
N ASP A 80 7.80 -0.21 -15.53
CA ASP A 80 8.87 0.46 -16.27
C ASP A 80 10.29 0.15 -15.75
N GLY A 81 10.39 -0.62 -14.67
CA GLY A 81 11.64 -0.99 -14.00
C GLY A 81 12.05 -0.07 -12.86
N ASN A 82 11.34 1.02 -12.61
CA ASN A 82 11.62 1.87 -11.46
C ASN A 82 11.36 1.16 -10.14
N VAL A 83 12.24 1.36 -9.18
CA VAL A 83 12.12 0.83 -7.83
C VAL A 83 11.63 1.92 -6.89
N VAL A 84 10.55 1.63 -6.20
CA VAL A 84 9.92 2.51 -5.21
C VAL A 84 9.86 1.83 -3.85
N PRO A 85 9.78 2.58 -2.73
CA PRO A 85 9.90 2.01 -1.39
C PRO A 85 8.72 1.12 -0.96
N CYS A 86 7.55 1.34 -1.52
CA CYS A 86 6.33 0.58 -1.17
C CYS A 86 5.24 0.75 -2.22
N THR A 87 4.18 -0.05 -2.13
CA THR A 87 3.03 -0.04 -3.04
C THR A 87 2.18 1.25 -2.97
N GLN A 88 2.39 2.09 -1.95
CA GLN A 88 1.71 3.38 -1.82
C GLN A 88 2.29 4.46 -2.74
N ILE A 89 3.47 4.22 -3.31
CA ILE A 89 4.13 5.12 -4.27
C ILE A 89 3.86 4.62 -5.68
N SER A 90 2.78 5.06 -6.29
CA SER A 90 2.36 4.60 -7.63
C SER A 90 2.66 5.60 -8.75
N ASN A 91 3.03 6.83 -8.43
CA ASN A 91 3.24 7.92 -9.38
C ASN A 91 4.71 8.39 -9.49
N HIS A 92 5.66 7.53 -9.14
CA HIS A 92 7.11 7.80 -9.24
C HIS A 92 7.60 9.00 -8.39
N GLU A 93 6.86 9.42 -7.38
CA GLU A 93 7.30 10.53 -6.50
C GLU A 93 8.58 10.22 -5.74
N ILE A 94 8.84 8.92 -5.44
CA ILE A 94 10.05 8.47 -4.76
C ILE A 94 10.64 7.31 -5.54
N VAL A 95 11.58 7.58 -6.43
CA VAL A 95 12.32 6.56 -7.20
C VAL A 95 13.69 6.34 -6.59
N LEU A 96 13.93 5.11 -6.15
CA LEU A 96 15.16 4.71 -5.47
C LEU A 96 16.23 4.16 -6.42
N GLY A 97 15.82 3.67 -7.59
CA GLY A 97 16.70 3.16 -8.65
C GLY A 97 15.87 2.56 -9.78
N ASN A 98 16.54 1.93 -10.74
CA ASN A 98 15.89 1.22 -11.85
C ASN A 98 16.60 -0.11 -12.10
N VAL A 99 15.83 -1.21 -12.18
CA VAL A 99 16.39 -2.58 -12.38
C VAL A 99 16.99 -2.82 -13.76
N LYS A 100 16.79 -1.89 -14.70
CA LYS A 100 17.48 -1.92 -16.01
C LYS A 100 18.92 -1.37 -15.95
N GLU A 101 19.23 -0.64 -14.87
CA GLU A 101 20.51 0.06 -14.69
C GLU A 101 21.35 -0.56 -13.57
N ASN A 102 20.70 -1.04 -12.53
CA ASN A 102 21.32 -1.54 -11.32
C ASN A 102 20.68 -2.87 -10.86
N THR A 103 21.43 -3.68 -10.15
CA THR A 103 20.89 -4.84 -9.45
C THR A 103 20.00 -4.41 -8.28
N LEU A 104 19.09 -5.28 -7.87
CA LEU A 104 18.26 -5.03 -6.68
C LEU A 104 19.09 -4.82 -5.41
N GLU A 105 20.21 -5.53 -5.29
CA GLU A 105 21.14 -5.41 -4.17
C GLU A 105 21.81 -4.04 -4.13
N GLU A 106 22.29 -3.54 -5.28
CA GLU A 106 22.87 -2.20 -5.39
C GLU A 106 21.83 -1.10 -5.06
N ILE A 107 20.60 -1.24 -5.54
CA ILE A 107 19.52 -0.31 -5.24
C ILE A 107 19.19 -0.33 -3.73
N TRP A 108 19.03 -1.52 -3.16
CA TRP A 108 18.68 -1.72 -1.75
C TRP A 108 19.70 -1.14 -0.78
N ASN A 109 20.99 -1.29 -1.13
CA ASN A 109 22.10 -0.76 -0.34
C ASN A 109 22.55 0.63 -0.80
N GLY A 110 21.93 1.17 -1.85
CA GLY A 110 22.28 2.43 -2.46
C GLY A 110 21.97 3.66 -1.59
N LYS A 111 22.60 4.77 -1.94
CA LYS A 111 22.51 6.03 -1.19
C LYS A 111 21.06 6.50 -0.99
N LYS A 112 20.21 6.41 -2.03
CA LYS A 112 18.80 6.84 -1.96
C LYS A 112 18.01 6.05 -0.92
N TYR A 113 18.22 4.72 -0.86
CA TYR A 113 17.57 3.87 0.15
C TYR A 113 18.07 4.20 1.57
N GLN A 114 19.36 4.40 1.71
CA GLN A 114 19.96 4.76 3.00
C GLN A 114 19.44 6.11 3.50
N GLU A 115 19.33 7.11 2.62
CA GLU A 115 18.75 8.42 2.94
C GLU A 115 17.28 8.31 3.36
N LEU A 116 16.48 7.51 2.63
CA LEU A 116 15.09 7.25 2.99
C LEU A 116 14.98 6.60 4.38
N ARG A 117 15.78 5.57 4.66
CA ARG A 117 15.84 4.93 5.97
C ARG A 117 16.21 5.92 7.08
N LYS A 118 17.21 6.75 6.82
CA LYS A 118 17.63 7.82 7.74
C LYS A 118 16.49 8.81 8.04
N MET A 119 15.74 9.23 7.01
CA MET A 119 14.57 10.09 7.19
C MET A 119 13.52 9.45 8.09
N HIS A 120 13.24 8.15 7.91
CA HIS A 120 12.30 7.41 8.74
C HIS A 120 12.77 7.26 10.19
N ILE A 121 14.05 6.96 10.43
CA ILE A 121 14.62 6.84 11.79
C ILE A 121 14.61 8.17 12.52
N THR A 122 14.96 9.24 11.82
CA THR A 122 15.13 10.56 12.45
C THR A 122 13.84 11.38 12.51
N GLY A 123 12.81 10.97 11.75
CA GLY A 123 11.59 11.74 11.54
C GLY A 123 11.81 13.06 10.77
N LYS A 124 13.00 13.27 10.19
CA LYS A 124 13.36 14.50 9.47
C LYS A 124 13.14 14.31 7.98
N PHE A 125 11.96 14.67 7.52
CA PHE A 125 11.58 14.66 6.11
C PHE A 125 11.58 16.07 5.52
N PRO A 126 11.94 16.23 4.24
CA PRO A 126 11.69 17.47 3.52
C PRO A 126 10.20 17.83 3.53
N LYS A 127 9.90 19.13 3.46
CA LYS A 127 8.52 19.62 3.32
C LYS A 127 7.90 19.01 2.04
N GLY A 128 6.67 18.54 2.13
CA GLY A 128 5.97 17.91 1.02
C GLY A 128 6.34 16.44 0.75
N HIS A 129 7.22 15.84 1.58
CA HIS A 129 7.62 14.45 1.36
C HIS A 129 6.45 13.50 1.61
N LYS A 130 6.16 12.64 0.63
CA LYS A 130 4.97 11.77 0.66
C LYS A 130 4.91 10.86 1.88
N CYS A 131 6.00 10.26 2.26
CA CYS A 131 6.06 9.41 3.46
C CYS A 131 5.69 10.16 4.75
N ASN A 132 5.87 11.47 4.79
CA ASN A 132 5.54 12.27 5.97
C ASN A 132 4.13 12.87 5.92
N GLU A 133 3.71 13.40 4.77
CA GLU A 133 2.51 14.22 4.68
C GLU A 133 1.32 13.52 4.02
N LYS A 134 1.58 12.53 3.16
CA LYS A 134 0.55 11.92 2.29
C LYS A 134 0.48 10.40 2.40
N CYS A 135 1.00 9.79 3.46
CA CYS A 135 1.02 8.34 3.59
C CYS A 135 -0.29 7.81 4.20
N ASP A 136 -1.03 7.00 3.45
CA ASP A 136 -2.30 6.40 3.90
C ASP A 136 -2.11 5.34 4.98
N MET A 137 -0.94 4.71 5.04
CA MET A 137 -0.62 3.73 6.09
C MET A 137 -0.66 4.34 7.48
N LYS A 138 -0.55 5.66 7.58
CA LYS A 138 -0.73 6.40 8.84
C LYS A 138 -2.10 6.18 9.48
N LYS A 139 -3.14 5.88 8.70
CA LYS A 139 -4.49 5.60 9.22
C LYS A 139 -4.64 4.19 9.79
N LEU A 140 -3.97 3.20 9.20
CA LEU A 140 -4.10 1.79 9.63
C LEU A 140 -3.61 1.56 11.06
N TYR A 141 -2.55 2.25 11.47
CA TYR A 141 -2.00 2.11 12.83
C TYR A 141 -2.84 2.82 13.91
N GLN A 142 -3.76 3.72 13.55
CA GLN A 142 -4.69 4.33 14.51
C GLN A 142 -5.74 3.37 15.05
N TYR A 143 -5.99 2.25 14.36
CA TYR A 143 -6.97 1.23 14.76
C TYR A 143 -6.36 0.05 15.52
N LEU A 144 -5.03 0.00 15.67
CA LEU A 144 -4.33 -1.10 16.34
C LEU A 144 -3.88 -0.74 17.76
N ASN A 145 -4.15 0.48 18.22
CA ASN A 145 -3.98 0.99 19.56
C ASN A 145 -5.34 1.36 20.14
#